data_da92bf227835fd2a1c0c4f2960e97e47
#
_entry.id   da92bf227835fd2a1c0c4f2960e97e47
#
_cell.length_a   1.000
_cell.length_b   1.000
_cell.length_c   1.000
_cell.angle_alpha   90.00
_cell.angle_beta   90.00
_cell.angle_gamma   90.00
#
_symmetry.space_group_name_H-M   'P 1'
#
loop_
_entity.id
_entity.type
_entity.pdbx_description
1 polymer ?
#
loop_
_entity_poly.entity_id
_entity_poly.type
_entity_poly.pdbx_seq_one_letter_code
_entity_poly.pdbx_strand_id
1 'polypeptide(L)'
;MSKRTNTAQWEEKYQRWRIAVQKDGVRKQFYSSTPGRTGQREANAKADRWLDDGIGVKARRVDDLYQEWYATVVKTTGTGNQRNVESRWRTRILPAIGRKRITSLTEQDLQDVVNDAYSDGLAKKSLQSFCADMRAFCKWCRAKKLTTFHPEGLHVPAGARPKGKKVLQPDALITLFRVDTTLYRGKRVHDDFIHAYRFQVLTGLRPGELVGLRWADVKGGTVFISRAVNVLGEQTRGKNDNAVRAFVLSDLARAVLEQQRAVTGAGESVFCLKSEAYYYKRWQVYCRVNEIPPVSAYEMRHTFVSVAKKLPAGEVKDLVGHSEDMDTFGVYGHALTGEDVQTAQADRKSTRLNSSHVALSRMPSSA
;
A
#
# COMPACT_ATOMS: atom_id res chain seq x y z
N MET A 1 -35.00 -3.98 -24.62
CA MET A 1 -34.90 -5.21 -25.45
C MET A 1 -34.89 -4.80 -26.92
N SER A 2 -33.81 -5.06 -27.63
CA SER A 2 -33.74 -4.79 -29.07
C SER A 2 -34.49 -5.91 -29.81
N LYS A 3 -35.70 -5.62 -30.29
CA LYS A 3 -36.48 -6.59 -31.01
C LYS A 3 -35.93 -6.77 -32.43
N ARG A 4 -35.80 -8.00 -32.86
CA ARG A 4 -35.48 -8.40 -34.23
C ARG A 4 -36.54 -7.88 -35.21
N THR A 5 -36.11 -7.32 -36.34
CA THR A 5 -37.00 -6.78 -37.39
C THR A 5 -37.22 -7.76 -38.55
N ASN A 6 -36.46 -8.87 -38.60
CA ASN A 6 -36.49 -9.87 -39.65
C ASN A 6 -36.57 -11.30 -39.09
N THR A 7 -36.85 -12.28 -39.95
CA THR A 7 -36.92 -13.69 -39.64
C THR A 7 -35.95 -14.50 -40.50
N ALA A 8 -35.53 -15.67 -40.01
CA ALA A 8 -34.66 -16.55 -40.76
C ALA A 8 -35.32 -17.01 -42.07
N GLN A 9 -34.54 -17.00 -43.13
CA GLN A 9 -34.91 -17.47 -44.48
C GLN A 9 -34.15 -18.76 -44.77
N TRP A 10 -34.80 -19.66 -45.54
CA TRP A 10 -34.17 -20.91 -45.98
C TRP A 10 -33.25 -20.64 -47.17
N GLU A 11 -31.99 -21.07 -47.05
CA GLU A 11 -30.99 -21.07 -48.15
C GLU A 11 -30.94 -22.46 -48.81
N GLU A 12 -31.62 -22.64 -49.90
CA GLU A 12 -31.73 -23.91 -50.65
C GLU A 12 -30.38 -24.50 -51.00
N LYS A 13 -29.46 -23.63 -51.47
CA LYS A 13 -28.10 -24.03 -51.89
C LYS A 13 -27.30 -24.68 -50.75
N TYR A 14 -27.59 -24.28 -49.49
CA TYR A 14 -26.81 -24.74 -48.33
C TYR A 14 -27.67 -25.57 -47.37
N GLN A 15 -28.94 -25.87 -47.72
CA GLN A 15 -29.87 -26.63 -46.92
C GLN A 15 -29.92 -26.19 -45.46
N ARG A 16 -30.07 -24.89 -45.25
CA ARG A 16 -30.04 -24.30 -43.90
C ARG A 16 -30.92 -23.01 -43.81
N TRP A 17 -31.41 -22.77 -42.62
CA TRP A 17 -31.98 -21.47 -42.25
C TRP A 17 -30.86 -20.47 -41.94
N ARG A 18 -31.00 -19.26 -42.48
CA ARG A 18 -30.09 -18.15 -42.26
C ARG A 18 -30.83 -16.91 -41.83
N ILE A 19 -30.29 -16.21 -40.81
CA ILE A 19 -30.75 -14.86 -40.42
C ILE A 19 -29.53 -13.97 -40.21
N ALA A 20 -29.58 -12.74 -40.69
CA ALA A 20 -28.59 -11.72 -40.42
C ALA A 20 -29.23 -10.63 -39.54
N VAL A 21 -28.60 -10.29 -38.47
CA VAL A 21 -29.03 -9.22 -37.56
C VAL A 21 -27.88 -8.24 -37.34
N GLN A 22 -28.21 -7.00 -37.02
CA GLN A 22 -27.23 -5.96 -36.77
C GLN A 22 -27.54 -5.29 -35.43
N LYS A 23 -26.51 -5.07 -34.63
CA LYS A 23 -26.57 -4.35 -33.36
C LYS A 23 -25.28 -3.57 -33.18
N ASP A 24 -25.38 -2.32 -32.79
CA ASP A 24 -24.22 -1.45 -32.50
C ASP A 24 -23.16 -1.42 -33.62
N GLY A 25 -23.60 -1.37 -34.85
CA GLY A 25 -22.75 -1.34 -36.06
C GLY A 25 -22.17 -2.72 -36.44
N VAL A 26 -22.35 -3.77 -35.65
CA VAL A 26 -21.89 -5.12 -35.95
C VAL A 26 -22.98 -5.96 -36.58
N ARG A 27 -22.72 -6.52 -37.77
CA ARG A 27 -23.62 -7.44 -38.45
C ARG A 27 -23.16 -8.88 -38.21
N LYS A 28 -24.09 -9.75 -37.77
CA LYS A 28 -23.82 -11.18 -37.55
C LYS A 28 -24.89 -12.05 -38.18
N GLN A 29 -24.47 -13.25 -38.62
CA GLN A 29 -25.35 -14.23 -39.25
C GLN A 29 -25.46 -15.47 -38.37
N PHE A 30 -26.68 -16.03 -38.30
CA PHE A 30 -26.94 -17.26 -37.54
C PHE A 30 -27.59 -18.27 -38.43
N TYR A 31 -27.31 -19.55 -38.18
CA TYR A 31 -27.73 -20.64 -39.03
C TYR A 31 -28.34 -21.79 -38.21
N SER A 32 -29.26 -22.54 -38.87
CA SER A 32 -29.73 -23.85 -38.42
C SER A 32 -29.90 -24.73 -39.66
N SER A 33 -29.37 -25.95 -39.60
CA SER A 33 -29.51 -26.99 -40.60
C SER A 33 -30.77 -27.86 -40.39
N THR A 34 -31.52 -27.67 -39.33
CA THR A 34 -32.76 -28.37 -39.06
C THR A 34 -33.86 -27.92 -40.07
N PRO A 35 -34.47 -28.84 -40.85
CA PRO A 35 -35.53 -28.46 -41.79
C PRO A 35 -36.79 -27.97 -41.08
N GLY A 36 -37.63 -27.20 -41.82
CA GLY A 36 -38.94 -26.81 -41.35
C GLY A 36 -38.96 -25.69 -40.30
N ARG A 37 -40.10 -25.50 -39.66
CA ARG A 37 -40.32 -24.41 -38.67
C ARG A 37 -39.44 -24.49 -37.43
N THR A 38 -39.01 -25.70 -37.07
CA THR A 38 -38.11 -25.88 -35.92
C THR A 38 -36.73 -25.24 -36.16
N GLY A 39 -36.13 -25.49 -37.33
CA GLY A 39 -34.84 -24.86 -37.68
C GLY A 39 -34.94 -23.37 -37.85
N GLN A 40 -36.07 -22.87 -38.38
CA GLN A 40 -36.35 -21.42 -38.42
C GLN A 40 -36.37 -20.80 -37.01
N ARG A 41 -37.06 -21.44 -36.08
CA ARG A 41 -37.09 -21.02 -34.65
C ARG A 41 -35.73 -21.04 -34.00
N GLU A 42 -34.90 -22.07 -34.25
CA GLU A 42 -33.54 -22.18 -33.72
C GLU A 42 -32.64 -21.05 -34.23
N ALA A 43 -32.65 -20.78 -35.53
CA ALA A 43 -31.88 -19.67 -36.11
C ALA A 43 -32.32 -18.32 -35.55
N ASN A 44 -33.60 -18.11 -35.43
CA ASN A 44 -34.19 -16.91 -34.83
C ASN A 44 -33.81 -16.79 -33.34
N ALA A 45 -33.91 -17.85 -32.57
CA ALA A 45 -33.57 -17.85 -31.14
C ALA A 45 -32.08 -17.57 -30.90
N LYS A 46 -31.19 -18.06 -31.79
CA LYS A 46 -29.75 -17.71 -31.76
C LYS A 46 -29.53 -16.21 -32.01
N ALA A 47 -30.28 -15.64 -32.95
CA ALA A 47 -30.23 -14.20 -33.28
C ALA A 47 -30.78 -13.37 -32.12
N ASP A 48 -31.93 -13.76 -31.55
CA ASP A 48 -32.56 -13.06 -30.42
C ASP A 48 -31.65 -13.07 -29.19
N ARG A 49 -31.09 -14.23 -28.81
CA ARG A 49 -30.10 -14.33 -27.75
C ARG A 49 -28.92 -13.39 -27.97
N TRP A 50 -28.43 -13.32 -29.21
CA TRP A 50 -27.32 -12.43 -29.53
C TRP A 50 -27.73 -10.95 -29.45
N LEU A 51 -28.95 -10.57 -29.83
CA LEU A 51 -29.48 -9.21 -29.67
C LEU A 51 -29.68 -8.84 -28.19
N ASP A 52 -30.08 -9.78 -27.34
CA ASP A 52 -30.29 -9.58 -25.91
C ASP A 52 -28.99 -9.57 -25.12
N ASP A 53 -27.98 -10.33 -25.56
CA ASP A 53 -26.67 -10.48 -24.88
C ASP A 53 -25.75 -9.25 -24.94
N GLY A 54 -26.19 -8.12 -25.47
CA GLY A 54 -25.44 -6.86 -25.42
C GLY A 54 -24.04 -6.90 -26.10
N ILE A 55 -23.99 -6.94 -27.44
CA ILE A 55 -22.75 -7.14 -28.23
C ILE A 55 -21.78 -5.99 -28.21
N GLY A 56 -22.23 -4.77 -28.01
CA GLY A 56 -21.34 -3.63 -27.75
C GLY A 56 -20.42 -3.88 -26.57
N VAL A 57 -20.86 -4.69 -25.61
CA VAL A 57 -20.12 -5.13 -24.42
C VAL A 57 -19.05 -6.19 -24.75
N LYS A 58 -19.32 -7.12 -25.65
CA LYS A 58 -18.41 -8.24 -25.97
C LYS A 58 -17.16 -7.81 -26.75
N ALA A 59 -17.19 -6.65 -27.39
CA ALA A 59 -16.08 -6.13 -28.16
C ALA A 59 -15.13 -5.23 -27.36
N ARG A 60 -15.50 -4.82 -26.13
CA ARG A 60 -14.75 -3.84 -25.34
C ARG A 60 -13.42 -4.39 -24.86
N ARG A 61 -12.39 -3.56 -24.96
CA ARG A 61 -11.04 -3.89 -24.51
C ARG A 61 -10.87 -3.63 -23.02
N VAL A 62 -9.90 -4.28 -22.45
CA VAL A 62 -9.54 -4.10 -21.04
C VAL A 62 -9.08 -2.67 -20.74
N ASP A 63 -8.33 -2.03 -21.66
CA ASP A 63 -7.86 -0.65 -21.51
C ASP A 63 -9.01 0.37 -21.43
N ASP A 64 -10.05 0.23 -22.28
CA ASP A 64 -11.25 1.08 -22.23
C ASP A 64 -12.00 0.90 -20.90
N LEU A 65 -12.19 -0.36 -20.50
CA LEU A 65 -12.89 -0.71 -19.27
C LEU A 65 -12.11 -0.31 -18.01
N TYR A 66 -10.78 -0.34 -18.08
CA TYR A 66 -9.94 0.14 -16.99
C TYR A 66 -10.22 1.60 -16.66
N GLN A 67 -10.36 2.47 -17.65
CA GLN A 67 -10.64 3.89 -17.41
C GLN A 67 -11.94 4.09 -16.63
N GLU A 68 -12.99 3.36 -16.99
CA GLU A 68 -14.27 3.43 -16.28
C GLU A 68 -14.18 2.86 -14.85
N TRP A 69 -13.50 1.72 -14.68
CA TRP A 69 -13.29 1.13 -13.39
C TRP A 69 -12.43 2.03 -12.50
N TYR A 70 -11.33 2.58 -13.04
CA TYR A 70 -10.45 3.47 -12.30
C TYR A 70 -11.17 4.74 -11.83
N ALA A 71 -12.10 5.27 -12.62
CA ALA A 71 -12.96 6.38 -12.18
C ALA A 71 -13.79 6.02 -10.93
N THR A 72 -14.15 4.74 -10.73
CA THR A 72 -14.81 4.30 -9.49
C THR A 72 -13.83 4.19 -8.33
N VAL A 73 -12.60 3.75 -8.59
CA VAL A 73 -11.52 3.71 -7.58
C VAL A 73 -11.22 5.12 -7.06
N VAL A 74 -11.14 6.11 -7.96
CA VAL A 74 -10.91 7.52 -7.59
C VAL A 74 -12.01 8.06 -6.67
N LYS A 75 -13.27 7.68 -6.88
CA LYS A 75 -14.40 8.12 -6.05
C LYS A 75 -14.46 7.45 -4.68
N THR A 76 -13.87 6.28 -4.53
CA THR A 76 -14.07 5.42 -3.35
C THR A 76 -12.82 5.23 -2.49
N THR A 77 -11.66 5.70 -2.94
CA THR A 77 -10.39 5.49 -2.23
C THR A 77 -9.57 6.77 -2.10
N GLY A 78 -8.66 6.80 -1.14
CA GLY A 78 -7.75 7.94 -0.96
C GLY A 78 -6.65 8.02 -2.02
N THR A 79 -6.09 9.22 -2.23
CA THR A 79 -5.10 9.57 -3.26
C THR A 79 -3.88 8.66 -3.30
N GLY A 80 -3.38 8.21 -2.15
CA GLY A 80 -2.25 7.26 -2.09
C GLY A 80 -2.57 5.90 -2.71
N ASN A 81 -3.79 5.36 -2.49
CA ASN A 81 -4.21 4.09 -3.11
C ASN A 81 -4.45 4.26 -4.60
N GLN A 82 -5.07 5.37 -5.01
CA GLN A 82 -5.31 5.71 -6.42
C GLN A 82 -4.01 5.64 -7.22
N ARG A 83 -2.95 6.33 -6.77
CA ARG A 83 -1.62 6.30 -7.40
C ARG A 83 -1.02 4.91 -7.48
N ASN A 84 -1.15 4.12 -6.41
CA ASN A 84 -0.62 2.76 -6.39
C ASN A 84 -1.35 1.84 -7.37
N VAL A 85 -2.67 1.92 -7.45
CA VAL A 85 -3.49 1.20 -8.43
C VAL A 85 -3.10 1.64 -9.85
N GLU A 86 -3.10 2.94 -10.11
CA GLU A 86 -2.72 3.49 -11.42
C GLU A 86 -1.33 3.03 -11.86
N SER A 87 -0.35 3.14 -10.96
CA SER A 87 1.03 2.71 -11.24
C SER A 87 1.08 1.24 -11.65
N ARG A 88 0.47 0.33 -10.87
CA ARG A 88 0.46 -1.11 -11.19
C ARG A 88 -0.20 -1.40 -12.54
N TRP A 89 -1.32 -0.75 -12.80
CA TRP A 89 -2.05 -0.94 -14.06
C TRP A 89 -1.28 -0.40 -15.26
N ARG A 90 -0.78 0.83 -15.18
CA ARG A 90 -0.07 1.46 -16.32
C ARG A 90 1.27 0.82 -16.62
N THR A 91 2.00 0.39 -15.58
CA THR A 91 3.36 -0.14 -15.78
C THR A 91 3.39 -1.61 -16.15
N ARG A 92 2.37 -2.41 -15.78
CA ARG A 92 2.42 -3.86 -15.97
C ARG A 92 1.14 -4.49 -16.49
N ILE A 93 -0.02 -4.18 -15.91
CA ILE A 93 -1.26 -4.88 -16.26
C ILE A 93 -1.72 -4.48 -17.67
N LEU A 94 -1.87 -3.19 -17.96
CA LEU A 94 -2.30 -2.72 -19.28
C LEU A 94 -1.34 -3.09 -20.41
N PRO A 95 -0.01 -3.00 -20.27
CA PRO A 95 0.90 -3.48 -21.30
C PRO A 95 0.68 -4.94 -21.69
N ALA A 96 0.35 -5.80 -20.74
CA ALA A 96 0.14 -7.24 -20.97
C ALA A 96 -1.26 -7.56 -21.53
N ILE A 97 -2.32 -7.00 -20.94
CA ILE A 97 -3.69 -7.43 -21.26
C ILE A 97 -4.60 -6.32 -21.79
N GLY A 98 -4.17 -5.06 -21.82
CA GLY A 98 -5.01 -3.90 -22.17
C GLY A 98 -5.70 -4.03 -23.54
N ARG A 99 -5.00 -4.56 -24.53
CA ARG A 99 -5.53 -4.77 -25.88
C ARG A 99 -6.48 -5.96 -26.03
N LYS A 100 -6.56 -6.85 -25.02
CA LYS A 100 -7.46 -8.00 -25.04
C LYS A 100 -8.90 -7.57 -24.84
N ARG A 101 -9.83 -8.32 -25.46
CA ARG A 101 -11.26 -8.16 -25.22
C ARG A 101 -11.62 -8.79 -23.88
N ILE A 102 -12.48 -8.14 -23.11
CA ILE A 102 -12.90 -8.65 -21.80
C ILE A 102 -13.49 -10.06 -21.85
N THR A 103 -14.15 -10.42 -22.95
CA THR A 103 -14.74 -11.75 -23.17
C THR A 103 -13.75 -12.83 -23.57
N SER A 104 -12.53 -12.45 -23.99
CA SER A 104 -11.45 -13.39 -24.33
C SER A 104 -10.36 -13.41 -23.25
N LEU A 105 -10.53 -12.69 -22.17
CA LEU A 105 -9.59 -12.68 -21.06
C LEU A 105 -9.67 -14.02 -20.32
N THR A 106 -8.50 -14.64 -20.12
CA THR A 106 -8.36 -15.91 -19.41
C THR A 106 -7.63 -15.72 -18.08
N GLU A 107 -7.72 -16.71 -17.23
CA GLU A 107 -7.00 -16.73 -15.96
C GLU A 107 -5.49 -16.79 -16.19
N GLN A 108 -5.05 -17.51 -17.21
CA GLN A 108 -3.64 -17.60 -17.59
C GLN A 108 -3.08 -16.22 -17.96
N ASP A 109 -3.84 -15.38 -18.68
CA ASP A 109 -3.42 -14.02 -19.00
C ASP A 109 -3.13 -13.17 -17.76
N LEU A 110 -3.95 -13.33 -16.73
CA LEU A 110 -3.77 -12.63 -15.45
C LEU A 110 -2.62 -13.23 -14.64
N GLN A 111 -2.48 -14.56 -14.68
CA GLN A 111 -1.40 -15.25 -14.00
C GLN A 111 -0.05 -14.91 -14.59
N ASP A 112 0.05 -14.76 -15.92
CA ASP A 112 1.28 -14.36 -16.59
C ASP A 112 1.77 -12.98 -16.13
N VAL A 113 0.86 -12.00 -15.93
CA VAL A 113 1.21 -10.69 -15.34
C VAL A 113 1.84 -10.85 -13.95
N VAL A 114 1.32 -11.76 -13.14
CA VAL A 114 1.86 -12.02 -11.79
C VAL A 114 3.20 -12.74 -11.86
N ASN A 115 3.33 -13.71 -12.77
CA ASN A 115 4.56 -14.48 -12.96
C ASN A 115 5.70 -13.61 -13.50
N ASP A 116 5.43 -12.74 -14.46
CA ASP A 116 6.41 -11.77 -14.98
C ASP A 116 6.87 -10.81 -13.88
N ALA A 117 5.92 -10.29 -13.09
CA ALA A 117 6.24 -9.43 -11.96
C ALA A 117 7.06 -10.17 -10.88
N TYR A 118 6.81 -11.47 -10.68
CA TYR A 118 7.61 -12.33 -9.80
C TYR A 118 9.03 -12.55 -10.34
N SER A 119 9.16 -12.82 -11.63
CA SER A 119 10.46 -13.02 -12.31
C SER A 119 11.33 -11.77 -12.24
N ASP A 120 10.71 -10.58 -12.26
CA ASP A 120 11.38 -9.29 -12.05
C ASP A 120 11.71 -9.01 -10.57
N GLY A 121 11.50 -9.98 -9.67
CA GLY A 121 11.89 -9.89 -8.27
C GLY A 121 10.95 -9.06 -7.37
N LEU A 122 9.69 -8.83 -7.76
CA LEU A 122 8.75 -8.11 -6.93
C LEU A 122 8.42 -8.90 -5.65
N ALA A 123 8.36 -8.20 -4.53
CA ALA A 123 8.06 -8.78 -3.24
C ALA A 123 6.61 -9.32 -3.17
N LYS A 124 6.40 -10.37 -2.37
CA LYS A 124 5.11 -11.05 -2.16
C LYS A 124 3.92 -10.09 -1.98
N LYS A 125 4.10 -9.01 -1.19
CA LYS A 125 3.02 -8.03 -0.94
C LYS A 125 2.63 -7.25 -2.21
N SER A 126 3.59 -6.94 -3.07
CA SER A 126 3.32 -6.30 -4.37
C SER A 126 2.52 -7.23 -5.27
N LEU A 127 2.93 -8.50 -5.38
CA LEU A 127 2.21 -9.52 -6.16
C LEU A 127 0.78 -9.74 -5.65
N GLN A 128 0.58 -9.78 -4.33
CA GLN A 128 -0.76 -9.82 -3.73
C GLN A 128 -1.63 -8.63 -4.16
N SER A 129 -1.01 -7.44 -4.27
CA SER A 129 -1.73 -6.24 -4.73
C SER A 129 -2.12 -6.32 -6.21
N PHE A 130 -1.29 -6.89 -7.08
CA PHE A 130 -1.66 -7.18 -8.47
C PHE A 130 -2.86 -8.11 -8.56
N CYS A 131 -2.82 -9.24 -7.83
CA CYS A 131 -3.95 -10.17 -7.79
C CYS A 131 -5.23 -9.50 -7.28
N ALA A 132 -5.13 -8.66 -6.23
CA ALA A 132 -6.28 -7.97 -5.66
C ALA A 132 -6.90 -6.96 -6.65
N ASP A 133 -6.08 -6.17 -7.34
CA ASP A 133 -6.54 -5.20 -8.33
C ASP A 133 -7.23 -5.89 -9.50
N MET A 134 -6.63 -6.95 -10.06
CA MET A 134 -7.19 -7.68 -11.18
C MET A 134 -8.50 -8.38 -10.81
N ARG A 135 -8.60 -8.97 -9.61
CA ARG A 135 -9.86 -9.54 -9.08
C ARG A 135 -10.94 -8.46 -8.91
N ALA A 136 -10.57 -7.29 -8.37
CA ALA A 136 -11.50 -6.17 -8.19
C ALA A 136 -12.04 -5.66 -9.52
N PHE A 137 -11.18 -5.53 -10.52
CA PHE A 137 -11.58 -5.18 -11.89
C PHE A 137 -12.52 -6.22 -12.50
N CYS A 138 -12.18 -7.51 -12.44
CA CYS A 138 -13.04 -8.57 -12.95
C CYS A 138 -14.41 -8.62 -12.21
N LYS A 139 -14.40 -8.38 -10.89
CA LYS A 139 -15.64 -8.26 -10.10
C LYS A 139 -16.51 -7.10 -10.59
N TRP A 140 -15.91 -5.95 -10.85
CA TRP A 140 -16.62 -4.78 -11.39
C TRP A 140 -17.17 -5.08 -12.79
N CYS A 141 -16.39 -5.71 -13.66
CA CYS A 141 -16.86 -6.10 -15.00
C CYS A 141 -18.05 -7.04 -14.93
N ARG A 142 -18.06 -8.02 -14.00
CA ARG A 142 -19.22 -8.91 -13.79
C ARG A 142 -20.43 -8.15 -13.28
N ALA A 143 -20.27 -7.23 -12.33
CA ALA A 143 -21.36 -6.41 -11.83
C ALA A 143 -22.01 -5.57 -12.94
N LYS A 144 -21.24 -5.16 -13.95
CA LYS A 144 -21.68 -4.47 -15.17
C LYS A 144 -22.20 -5.42 -16.26
N LYS A 145 -22.24 -6.73 -16.00
CA LYS A 145 -22.64 -7.78 -16.96
C LYS A 145 -21.80 -7.80 -18.26
N LEU A 146 -20.55 -7.35 -18.18
CA LEU A 146 -19.62 -7.30 -19.30
C LEU A 146 -18.93 -8.66 -19.57
N THR A 147 -18.85 -9.51 -18.55
CA THR A 147 -18.28 -10.85 -18.60
C THR A 147 -18.85 -11.68 -17.48
N THR A 148 -18.76 -13.00 -17.60
CA THR A 148 -19.00 -13.96 -16.52
C THR A 148 -17.70 -14.47 -15.89
N PHE A 149 -16.56 -14.08 -16.44
CA PHE A 149 -15.23 -14.55 -16.04
C PHE A 149 -14.91 -14.20 -14.58
N HIS A 150 -14.44 -15.21 -13.84
CA HIS A 150 -14.01 -15.11 -12.45
C HIS A 150 -12.63 -15.75 -12.28
N PRO A 151 -11.57 -15.00 -11.95
CA PRO A 151 -10.22 -15.53 -11.78
C PRO A 151 -10.06 -16.19 -10.39
N GLU A 152 -10.57 -17.40 -10.21
CA GLU A 152 -10.52 -18.12 -8.91
C GLU A 152 -9.13 -18.62 -8.57
N GLY A 153 -8.44 -19.21 -9.55
CA GLY A 153 -7.12 -19.80 -9.40
C GLY A 153 -5.96 -18.80 -9.43
N LEU A 154 -6.23 -17.49 -9.68
CA LEU A 154 -5.18 -16.48 -9.69
C LEU A 154 -4.45 -16.45 -8.34
N HIS A 155 -3.14 -16.68 -8.31
CA HIS A 155 -2.37 -16.81 -7.08
C HIS A 155 -1.00 -16.16 -7.15
N VAL A 156 -0.41 -15.94 -5.98
CA VAL A 156 0.98 -15.50 -5.86
C VAL A 156 1.89 -16.73 -5.84
N PRO A 157 2.97 -16.77 -6.64
CA PRO A 157 3.91 -17.89 -6.66
C PRO A 157 4.42 -18.25 -5.26
N ALA A 158 4.48 -19.55 -4.96
CA ALA A 158 4.86 -20.06 -3.63
C ALA A 158 6.26 -19.59 -3.18
N GLY A 159 7.17 -19.38 -4.15
CA GLY A 159 8.53 -18.87 -3.90
C GLY A 159 8.61 -17.38 -3.56
N ALA A 160 7.52 -16.62 -3.70
CA ALA A 160 7.52 -15.19 -3.43
C ALA A 160 7.78 -14.89 -1.94
N ARG A 161 8.80 -14.08 -1.67
CA ARG A 161 9.20 -13.70 -0.33
C ARG A 161 8.70 -12.32 0.05
N PRO A 162 8.34 -12.08 1.32
CA PRO A 162 8.12 -10.72 1.80
C PRO A 162 9.44 -9.94 1.72
N LYS A 163 9.37 -8.65 1.45
CA LYS A 163 10.54 -7.79 1.58
C LYS A 163 10.89 -7.69 3.08
N GLY A 164 12.11 -8.12 3.43
CA GLY A 164 12.61 -7.97 4.80
C GLY A 164 12.59 -6.49 5.23
N LYS A 165 12.22 -6.27 6.48
CA LYS A 165 12.32 -4.96 7.12
C LYS A 165 13.64 -4.87 7.86
N LYS A 166 14.24 -3.68 7.79
CA LYS A 166 15.48 -3.38 8.51
C LYS A 166 15.15 -2.58 9.75
N VAL A 167 16.00 -2.70 10.76
CA VAL A 167 15.97 -1.86 11.98
C VAL A 167 17.36 -1.35 12.25
N LEU A 168 17.45 -0.17 12.87
CA LEU A 168 18.72 0.34 13.35
C LEU A 168 19.24 -0.58 14.46
N GLN A 169 20.48 -1.04 14.31
CA GLN A 169 21.16 -1.83 15.29
C GLN A 169 21.76 -0.94 16.39
N PRO A 170 22.15 -1.46 17.56
CA PRO A 170 22.65 -0.66 18.69
C PRO A 170 23.74 0.35 18.30
N ASP A 171 24.73 -0.05 17.53
CA ASP A 171 25.82 0.84 17.11
C ASP A 171 25.32 2.03 16.26
N ALA A 172 24.35 1.76 15.38
CA ALA A 172 23.72 2.80 14.58
C ALA A 172 22.92 3.77 15.45
N LEU A 173 22.25 3.27 16.50
CA LEU A 173 21.53 4.10 17.47
C LEU A 173 22.51 4.95 18.28
N ILE A 174 23.62 4.37 18.76
CA ILE A 174 24.67 5.12 19.45
C ILE A 174 25.21 6.25 18.57
N THR A 175 25.50 5.96 17.29
CA THR A 175 25.94 6.98 16.33
C THR A 175 24.89 8.08 16.17
N LEU A 176 23.60 7.72 16.01
CA LEU A 176 22.50 8.68 15.88
C LEU A 176 22.40 9.64 17.08
N PHE A 177 22.67 9.15 18.30
CA PHE A 177 22.58 9.99 19.49
C PHE A 177 23.86 10.74 19.82
N ARG A 178 25.01 10.35 19.26
CA ARG A 178 26.30 11.03 19.47
C ARG A 178 26.67 12.03 18.40
N VAL A 179 26.23 11.82 17.17
CA VAL A 179 26.67 12.61 16.01
C VAL A 179 25.54 13.54 15.53
N ASP A 180 25.78 14.83 15.55
CA ASP A 180 24.81 15.86 15.15
C ASP A 180 25.07 16.41 13.74
N THR A 181 26.08 15.90 13.06
CA THR A 181 26.57 16.51 11.83
C THR A 181 26.30 15.66 10.59
N THR A 182 26.15 16.37 9.48
CA THR A 182 26.00 15.83 8.14
C THR A 182 26.92 16.55 7.15
N LEU A 183 26.88 16.20 5.86
CA LEU A 183 27.59 16.92 4.81
C LEU A 183 26.62 17.80 4.01
N TYR A 184 26.99 19.06 3.89
CA TYR A 184 26.33 20.01 2.99
C TYR A 184 27.38 20.72 2.13
N ARG A 185 27.27 20.58 0.81
CA ARG A 185 28.25 21.15 -0.17
C ARG A 185 29.71 20.80 0.16
N GLY A 186 29.95 19.56 0.54
CA GLY A 186 31.29 19.06 0.89
C GLY A 186 31.82 19.47 2.27
N LYS A 187 31.10 20.27 3.02
CA LYS A 187 31.48 20.68 4.39
C LYS A 187 30.64 19.96 5.43
N ARG A 188 31.26 19.56 6.53
CA ARG A 188 30.56 19.01 7.69
C ARG A 188 29.86 20.15 8.44
N VAL A 189 28.55 20.02 8.59
CA VAL A 189 27.70 21.01 9.25
C VAL A 189 26.74 20.32 10.22
N HIS A 190 26.17 21.04 11.16
CA HIS A 190 25.08 20.53 11.99
C HIS A 190 23.88 20.08 11.10
N ASP A 191 23.25 18.96 11.43
CA ASP A 191 22.08 18.48 10.70
C ASP A 191 20.80 19.07 11.31
N ASP A 192 20.13 19.94 10.56
CA ASP A 192 18.91 20.65 11.02
C ASP A 192 17.76 19.69 11.41
N PHE A 193 17.84 18.42 11.02
CA PHE A 193 16.79 17.43 11.26
C PHE A 193 17.20 16.35 12.27
N ILE A 194 18.33 16.50 12.93
CA ILE A 194 18.85 15.50 13.87
C ILE A 194 17.83 15.18 14.98
N HIS A 195 17.16 16.19 15.51
CA HIS A 195 16.14 16.02 16.54
C HIS A 195 14.91 15.28 16.01
N ALA A 196 14.53 15.47 14.74
CA ALA A 196 13.44 14.72 14.12
C ALA A 196 13.76 13.23 14.00
N TYR A 197 14.98 12.87 13.60
CA TYR A 197 15.43 11.47 13.54
C TYR A 197 15.42 10.82 14.92
N ARG A 198 16.01 11.46 15.92
CA ARG A 198 16.04 10.99 17.31
C ARG A 198 14.62 10.84 17.88
N PHE A 199 13.79 11.83 17.68
CA PHE A 199 12.42 11.81 18.18
C PHE A 199 11.57 10.70 17.55
N GLN A 200 11.72 10.45 16.25
CA GLN A 200 11.00 9.37 15.58
C GLN A 200 11.39 7.99 16.12
N VAL A 201 12.68 7.75 16.35
CA VAL A 201 13.17 6.48 16.94
C VAL A 201 12.70 6.32 18.38
N LEU A 202 12.59 7.40 19.15
CA LEU A 202 12.15 7.38 20.55
C LEU A 202 10.63 7.23 20.73
N THR A 203 9.83 7.55 19.72
CA THR A 203 8.36 7.61 19.81
C THR A 203 7.64 6.66 18.85
N GLY A 204 8.33 6.14 17.86
CA GLY A 204 7.73 5.30 16.83
C GLY A 204 6.68 5.99 15.96
N LEU A 205 6.64 7.32 15.90
CA LEU A 205 5.72 8.06 15.04
C LEU A 205 5.84 7.65 13.57
N ARG A 206 4.71 7.61 12.87
CA ARG A 206 4.72 7.47 11.42
C ARG A 206 5.35 8.72 10.79
N PRO A 207 6.06 8.60 9.65
CA PRO A 207 6.68 9.78 9.02
C PRO A 207 5.72 10.95 8.80
N GLY A 208 4.49 10.68 8.35
CA GLY A 208 3.50 11.73 8.16
C GLY A 208 2.98 12.36 9.46
N GLU A 209 2.93 11.60 10.56
CA GLU A 209 2.60 12.14 11.88
C GLU A 209 3.71 13.08 12.38
N LEU A 210 4.97 12.68 12.15
CA LEU A 210 6.14 13.51 12.50
C LEU A 210 6.16 14.83 11.70
N VAL A 211 5.88 14.77 10.40
CA VAL A 211 5.80 15.96 9.52
C VAL A 211 4.67 16.89 9.94
N GLY A 212 3.53 16.32 10.36
CA GLY A 212 2.35 17.09 10.77
C GLY A 212 2.36 17.59 12.22
N LEU A 213 3.40 17.28 13.01
CA LEU A 213 3.44 17.60 14.43
C LEU A 213 3.64 19.09 14.68
N ARG A 214 2.82 19.69 15.54
CA ARG A 214 2.85 21.11 15.91
C ARG A 214 3.16 21.28 17.39
N TRP A 215 3.69 22.42 17.77
CA TRP A 215 3.94 22.73 19.19
C TRP A 215 2.67 22.75 20.04
N ALA A 216 1.53 23.11 19.45
CA ALA A 216 0.23 23.04 20.13
C ALA A 216 -0.20 21.64 20.50
N ASP A 217 0.35 20.60 19.86
CA ASP A 217 0.09 19.19 20.13
C ASP A 217 0.93 18.65 21.30
N VAL A 218 1.87 19.42 21.83
CA VAL A 218 2.77 19.03 22.92
C VAL A 218 2.39 19.79 24.19
N LYS A 219 1.78 19.10 25.15
CA LYS A 219 1.27 19.71 26.39
C LYS A 219 1.66 18.88 27.61
N GLY A 220 2.31 19.48 28.61
CA GLY A 220 2.61 18.81 29.88
C GLY A 220 3.40 17.50 29.76
N GLY A 221 4.30 17.39 28.77
CA GLY A 221 5.03 16.14 28.50
C GLY A 221 4.23 15.07 27.75
N THR A 222 3.01 15.37 27.30
CA THR A 222 2.15 14.51 26.48
C THR A 222 2.09 15.02 25.05
N VAL A 223 2.14 14.12 24.07
CA VAL A 223 1.95 14.41 22.67
C VAL A 223 0.59 13.91 22.19
N PHE A 224 -0.15 14.77 21.51
CA PHE A 224 -1.47 14.49 20.92
C PHE A 224 -1.34 14.36 19.41
N ILE A 225 -1.53 13.17 18.87
CA ILE A 225 -1.52 12.91 17.43
C ILE A 225 -2.95 12.99 16.90
N SER A 226 -3.24 14.01 16.11
CA SER A 226 -4.57 14.25 15.50
C SER A 226 -4.52 14.37 13.98
N ARG A 227 -3.31 14.43 13.41
CA ARG A 227 -3.11 14.63 11.97
C ARG A 227 -1.87 13.91 11.44
N ALA A 228 -1.87 13.69 10.14
CA ALA A 228 -0.69 13.29 9.40
C ALA A 228 -0.63 14.04 8.06
N VAL A 229 0.57 14.28 7.55
CA VAL A 229 0.78 14.83 6.21
C VAL A 229 1.19 13.68 5.28
N ASN A 230 0.45 13.48 4.19
CA ASN A 230 0.75 12.41 3.24
C ASN A 230 1.92 12.80 2.31
N VAL A 231 2.33 11.86 1.44
CA VAL A 231 3.43 12.08 0.48
C VAL A 231 3.17 13.22 -0.53
N LEU A 232 1.95 13.70 -0.63
CA LEU A 232 1.53 14.82 -1.48
C LEU A 232 1.59 16.16 -0.76
N GLY A 233 1.89 16.16 0.54
CA GLY A 233 1.81 17.34 1.38
C GLY A 233 0.39 17.67 1.87
N GLU A 234 -0.59 16.78 1.63
CA GLU A 234 -1.96 16.98 2.09
C GLU A 234 -2.12 16.54 3.55
N GLN A 235 -2.75 17.40 4.34
CA GLN A 235 -3.09 17.06 5.72
C GLN A 235 -4.25 16.06 5.75
N THR A 236 -4.09 14.97 6.49
CA THR A 236 -5.10 13.92 6.67
C THR A 236 -5.34 13.68 8.16
N ARG A 237 -6.48 13.12 8.49
CA ARG A 237 -6.81 12.71 9.87
C ARG A 237 -6.04 11.45 10.34
N GLY A 238 -5.23 10.87 9.45
CA GLY A 238 -4.55 9.60 9.68
C GLY A 238 -5.17 8.44 8.89
N LYS A 239 -4.52 7.27 8.94
CA LYS A 239 -4.86 6.13 8.09
C LYS A 239 -6.08 5.32 8.59
N ASN A 240 -6.36 5.37 9.88
CA ASN A 240 -7.40 4.62 10.59
C ASN A 240 -7.79 5.37 11.88
N ASP A 241 -8.87 4.97 12.52
CA ASP A 241 -9.42 5.64 13.72
C ASP A 241 -8.42 5.66 14.88
N ASN A 242 -7.59 4.62 15.04
CA ASN A 242 -6.53 4.55 16.05
C ASN A 242 -5.31 5.44 15.72
N ALA A 243 -5.35 6.21 14.63
CA ALA A 243 -4.30 7.18 14.34
C ALA A 243 -4.37 8.40 15.28
N VAL A 244 -5.57 8.73 15.77
CA VAL A 244 -5.76 9.79 16.78
C VAL A 244 -5.49 9.19 18.15
N ARG A 245 -4.44 9.66 18.81
CA ARG A 245 -4.01 9.16 20.12
C ARG A 245 -3.20 10.18 20.89
N ALA A 246 -3.04 9.97 22.17
CA ALA A 246 -2.12 10.72 23.02
C ALA A 246 -1.20 9.76 23.77
N PHE A 247 0.03 10.16 24.01
CA PHE A 247 0.98 9.39 24.81
C PHE A 247 1.95 10.30 25.57
N VAL A 248 2.42 9.83 26.70
CA VAL A 248 3.41 10.51 27.53
C VAL A 248 4.80 10.29 26.94
N LEU A 249 5.56 11.36 26.86
CA LEU A 249 6.95 11.30 26.39
C LEU A 249 7.89 10.72 27.44
N SER A 250 8.81 9.92 27.00
CA SER A 250 9.98 9.55 27.80
C SER A 250 10.87 10.76 28.08
N ASP A 251 11.72 10.70 29.12
CA ASP A 251 12.61 11.80 29.46
C ASP A 251 13.57 12.13 28.30
N LEU A 252 14.09 11.10 27.61
CA LEU A 252 14.92 11.30 26.42
C LEU A 252 14.15 11.99 25.28
N ALA A 253 12.93 11.58 25.01
CA ALA A 253 12.12 12.21 23.97
C ALA A 253 11.75 13.66 24.37
N ARG A 254 11.53 13.92 25.66
CA ARG A 254 11.29 15.25 26.18
C ARG A 254 12.54 16.15 26.02
N ALA A 255 13.71 15.64 26.37
CA ALA A 255 14.97 16.37 26.20
C ALA A 255 15.23 16.72 24.72
N VAL A 256 14.95 15.80 23.80
CA VAL A 256 15.06 16.08 22.34
C VAL A 256 14.08 17.18 21.92
N LEU A 257 12.85 17.20 22.44
CA LEU A 257 11.90 18.28 22.12
C LEU A 257 12.29 19.64 22.75
N GLU A 258 12.89 19.63 23.94
CA GLU A 258 13.40 20.86 24.56
C GLU A 258 14.52 21.49 23.73
N GLN A 259 15.45 20.66 23.23
CA GLN A 259 16.49 21.11 22.30
C GLN A 259 15.87 21.62 21.00
N GLN A 260 14.88 20.94 20.46
CA GLN A 260 14.18 21.36 19.23
C GLN A 260 13.39 22.67 19.46
N ARG A 261 12.86 22.91 20.66
CA ARG A 261 12.12 24.13 20.97
C ARG A 261 13.02 25.36 20.91
N ALA A 262 14.28 25.24 21.26
CA ALA A 262 15.24 26.34 21.08
C ALA A 262 15.44 26.72 19.60
N VAL A 263 15.22 25.78 18.67
CA VAL A 263 15.40 26.01 17.24
C VAL A 263 14.12 26.50 16.55
N THR A 264 12.96 25.90 16.87
CA THR A 264 11.70 26.12 16.14
C THR A 264 10.53 26.56 17.03
N GLY A 265 10.76 26.82 18.31
CA GLY A 265 9.69 27.09 19.28
C GLY A 265 8.89 28.38 19.02
N ALA A 266 9.42 29.31 18.24
CA ALA A 266 8.71 30.52 17.79
C ALA A 266 7.71 30.24 16.65
N GLY A 267 7.81 29.06 15.98
CA GLY A 267 6.94 28.67 14.88
C GLY A 267 5.83 27.71 15.31
N GLU A 268 5.00 27.32 14.35
CA GLU A 268 3.90 26.36 14.59
C GLU A 268 4.37 24.91 14.55
N SER A 269 5.22 24.57 13.57
CA SER A 269 5.72 23.19 13.33
C SER A 269 6.88 22.86 14.27
N VAL A 270 6.87 21.65 14.82
CA VAL A 270 7.97 21.17 15.68
C VAL A 270 9.25 21.00 14.89
N PHE A 271 9.23 20.30 13.76
CA PHE A 271 10.45 19.95 13.02
C PHE A 271 10.60 20.67 11.67
N CYS A 272 9.66 21.52 11.27
CA CYS A 272 9.67 22.27 10.01
C CYS A 272 9.94 21.39 8.76
N LEU A 273 9.45 20.15 8.78
CA LEU A 273 9.62 19.20 7.69
C LEU A 273 8.66 19.52 6.53
N LYS A 274 9.20 19.70 5.31
CA LYS A 274 8.42 20.05 4.13
C LYS A 274 7.52 18.92 3.63
N SER A 275 7.99 17.67 3.73
CA SER A 275 7.28 16.46 3.31
C SER A 275 7.99 15.20 3.80
N GLU A 276 7.29 14.06 3.80
CA GLU A 276 7.91 12.76 4.08
C GLU A 276 9.08 12.44 3.13
N ALA A 277 8.95 12.77 1.84
CA ALA A 277 9.98 12.51 0.84
C ALA A 277 11.24 13.34 1.12
N TYR A 278 11.06 14.62 1.48
CA TYR A 278 12.18 15.49 1.85
C TYR A 278 12.87 14.99 3.13
N TYR A 279 12.10 14.65 4.16
CA TYR A 279 12.59 14.06 5.40
C TYR A 279 13.42 12.80 5.13
N TYR A 280 12.88 11.87 4.34
CA TYR A 280 13.59 10.64 4.01
C TYR A 280 14.89 10.88 3.24
N LYS A 281 14.89 11.83 2.29
CA LYS A 281 16.10 12.19 1.54
C LYS A 281 17.18 12.75 2.46
N ARG A 282 16.83 13.60 3.42
CA ARG A 282 17.78 14.15 4.41
C ARG A 282 18.33 13.04 5.30
N TRP A 283 17.46 12.17 5.80
CA TRP A 283 17.85 11.01 6.56
C TRP A 283 18.85 10.10 5.82
N GLN A 284 18.62 9.82 4.54
CA GLN A 284 19.55 9.03 3.72
C GLN A 284 20.94 9.71 3.61
N VAL A 285 21.00 11.01 3.52
CA VAL A 285 22.26 11.75 3.50
C VAL A 285 22.98 11.60 4.84
N TYR A 286 22.28 11.81 5.95
CA TYR A 286 22.80 11.64 7.30
C TYR A 286 23.36 10.23 7.52
N CYS A 287 22.61 9.19 7.15
CA CYS A 287 23.04 7.81 7.25
C CYS A 287 24.33 7.54 6.47
N ARG A 288 24.39 8.01 5.23
CA ARG A 288 25.58 7.80 4.38
C ARG A 288 26.83 8.47 4.96
N VAL A 289 26.69 9.68 5.46
CA VAL A 289 27.80 10.47 6.01
C VAL A 289 28.34 9.88 7.30
N ASN A 290 27.48 9.25 8.10
CA ASN A 290 27.80 8.74 9.41
C ASN A 290 27.84 7.19 9.44
N GLU A 291 27.94 6.54 8.26
CA GLU A 291 28.10 5.09 8.10
C GLU A 291 27.00 4.26 8.76
N ILE A 292 25.81 4.84 8.89
CA ILE A 292 24.63 4.15 9.39
C ILE A 292 24.01 3.33 8.26
N PRO A 293 23.78 2.01 8.43
CA PRO A 293 23.06 1.21 7.45
C PRO A 293 21.68 1.82 7.14
N PRO A 294 21.35 2.08 5.86
CA PRO A 294 20.14 2.81 5.52
C PRO A 294 18.89 2.00 5.86
N VAL A 295 18.01 2.62 6.65
CA VAL A 295 16.64 2.18 6.90
C VAL A 295 15.69 3.24 6.34
N SER A 296 14.48 2.84 5.92
CA SER A 296 13.45 3.81 5.52
C SER A 296 12.92 4.58 6.74
N ALA A 297 12.33 5.75 6.51
CA ALA A 297 11.69 6.52 7.57
C ALA A 297 10.60 5.71 8.33
N TYR A 298 9.92 4.78 7.64
CA TYR A 298 8.97 3.89 8.27
C TYR A 298 9.66 2.77 9.10
N GLU A 299 10.86 2.35 8.71
CA GLU A 299 11.65 1.36 9.44
C GLU A 299 12.26 1.92 10.75
N MET A 300 12.34 3.24 10.91
CA MET A 300 12.63 3.85 12.22
C MET A 300 11.53 3.52 13.25
N ARG A 301 10.28 3.46 12.82
CA ARG A 301 9.19 2.96 13.67
C ARG A 301 9.31 1.47 13.98
N HIS A 302 9.77 0.65 13.04
CA HIS A 302 10.10 -0.75 13.31
C HIS A 302 11.22 -0.85 14.36
N THR A 303 12.22 0.04 14.30
CA THR A 303 13.28 0.12 15.31
C THR A 303 12.71 0.39 16.69
N PHE A 304 11.84 1.41 16.83
CA PHE A 304 11.17 1.69 18.10
C PHE A 304 10.44 0.45 18.65
N VAL A 305 9.60 -0.20 17.85
CA VAL A 305 8.86 -1.38 18.29
C VAL A 305 9.81 -2.53 18.65
N SER A 306 10.92 -2.70 17.93
CA SER A 306 11.92 -3.73 18.23
C SER A 306 12.63 -3.47 19.54
N VAL A 307 12.98 -2.23 19.85
CA VAL A 307 13.56 -1.82 21.13
C VAL A 307 12.54 -1.97 22.26
N ALA A 308 11.26 -1.63 21.99
CA ALA A 308 10.16 -1.69 22.96
C ALA A 308 9.60 -3.11 23.21
N LYS A 309 10.17 -4.17 22.64
CA LYS A 309 9.72 -5.57 22.86
C LYS A 309 9.64 -6.01 24.30
N LYS A 310 10.40 -5.37 25.20
CA LYS A 310 10.39 -5.68 26.62
C LYS A 310 9.14 -5.10 27.34
N LEU A 311 8.40 -4.21 26.70
CA LEU A 311 7.18 -3.63 27.22
C LEU A 311 5.95 -4.53 26.96
N PRO A 312 4.89 -4.44 27.76
CA PRO A 312 3.63 -5.10 27.46
C PRO A 312 3.12 -4.75 26.07
N ALA A 313 2.65 -5.76 25.32
CA ALA A 313 2.22 -5.57 23.92
C ALA A 313 1.10 -4.53 23.78
N GLY A 314 0.18 -4.44 24.76
CA GLY A 314 -0.88 -3.44 24.80
C GLY A 314 -0.32 -2.02 24.85
N GLU A 315 0.62 -1.73 25.75
CA GLU A 315 1.24 -0.40 25.86
C GLU A 315 1.93 0.02 24.55
N VAL A 316 2.64 -0.91 23.91
CA VAL A 316 3.29 -0.62 22.61
C VAL A 316 2.27 -0.38 21.51
N LYS A 317 1.15 -1.12 21.49
CA LYS A 317 0.05 -0.89 20.55
C LYS A 317 -0.53 0.51 20.69
N ASP A 318 -0.80 0.95 21.91
CA ASP A 318 -1.34 2.28 22.21
C ASP A 318 -0.37 3.38 21.78
N LEU A 319 0.91 3.24 22.11
CA LEU A 319 1.97 4.19 21.73
C LEU A 319 2.05 4.38 20.21
N VAL A 320 1.97 3.29 19.46
CA VAL A 320 2.10 3.34 18.01
C VAL A 320 0.77 3.46 17.24
N GLY A 321 -0.37 3.35 17.91
CA GLY A 321 -1.71 3.40 17.32
C GLY A 321 -1.96 2.23 16.38
N HIS A 322 -1.81 1.01 16.89
CA HIS A 322 -2.22 -0.23 16.25
C HIS A 322 -3.60 -0.65 16.75
N SER A 323 -4.34 -1.42 15.94
CA SER A 323 -5.58 -2.04 16.40
C SER A 323 -5.27 -3.18 17.39
N GLU A 324 -6.25 -3.49 18.24
CA GLU A 324 -6.12 -4.56 19.25
C GLU A 324 -5.77 -5.91 18.63
N ASP A 325 -6.37 -6.24 17.47
CA ASP A 325 -6.16 -7.49 16.73
C ASP A 325 -4.81 -7.57 16.01
N MET A 326 -4.03 -6.49 15.96
CA MET A 326 -2.78 -6.48 15.20
C MET A 326 -1.65 -7.12 16.00
N ASP A 327 -0.99 -8.12 15.41
CA ASP A 327 0.27 -8.65 15.92
C ASP A 327 1.42 -7.64 15.71
N THR A 328 1.56 -6.74 16.70
CA THR A 328 2.55 -5.65 16.65
C THR A 328 3.98 -6.18 16.61
N PHE A 329 4.30 -7.18 17.41
CA PHE A 329 5.66 -7.71 17.48
C PHE A 329 5.99 -8.67 16.34
N GLY A 330 5.04 -9.45 15.86
CA GLY A 330 5.24 -10.29 14.68
C GLY A 330 5.43 -9.50 13.40
N VAL A 331 4.77 -8.34 13.27
CA VAL A 331 4.89 -7.48 12.09
C VAL A 331 6.05 -6.49 12.18
N TYR A 332 6.31 -5.92 13.36
CA TYR A 332 7.26 -4.80 13.55
C TYR A 332 8.47 -5.17 14.41
N GLY A 333 8.39 -6.20 15.26
CA GLY A 333 9.47 -6.62 16.14
C GLY A 333 10.53 -7.42 15.39
N HIS A 334 11.72 -6.85 15.20
CA HIS A 334 12.86 -7.50 14.56
C HIS A 334 13.98 -7.75 15.56
N ALA A 335 14.87 -8.72 15.28
CA ALA A 335 16.01 -9.02 16.14
C ALA A 335 17.02 -7.86 16.14
N LEU A 336 17.51 -7.50 17.31
CA LEU A 336 18.63 -6.60 17.51
C LEU A 336 19.90 -7.44 17.75
N THR A 337 21.04 -7.00 17.22
CA THR A 337 22.33 -7.66 17.43
C THR A 337 22.72 -7.56 18.90
N GLY A 338 23.15 -8.68 19.52
CA GLY A 338 23.54 -8.73 20.94
C GLY A 338 22.37 -8.89 21.92
N GLU A 339 21.16 -9.17 21.46
CA GLU A 339 20.06 -9.64 22.31
C GLU A 339 20.32 -11.10 22.73
N ASP A 340 21.04 -11.29 23.84
CA ASP A 340 21.12 -12.60 24.47
C ASP A 340 19.81 -12.88 25.22
N VAL A 341 19.23 -14.04 24.94
CA VAL A 341 17.98 -14.51 25.57
C VAL A 341 18.12 -14.56 27.11
N GLN A 342 19.31 -14.82 27.63
CA GLN A 342 19.60 -14.85 29.07
C GLN A 342 19.54 -13.47 29.72
N THR A 343 20.00 -12.42 29.04
CA THR A 343 19.94 -11.05 29.57
C THR A 343 18.49 -10.57 29.62
N ALA A 344 17.65 -10.96 28.66
CA ALA A 344 16.25 -10.66 28.63
C ALA A 344 15.43 -11.33 29.77
N GLN A 345 15.90 -12.49 30.28
CA GLN A 345 15.28 -13.17 31.41
C GLN A 345 15.72 -12.59 32.79
N ALA A 346 16.93 -12.12 32.91
CA ALA A 346 17.44 -11.49 34.15
C ALA A 346 16.79 -10.13 34.43
N ASP A 347 16.49 -9.35 33.36
CA ASP A 347 15.86 -8.03 33.48
C ASP A 347 14.36 -8.06 33.78
N ARG A 348 13.68 -9.20 33.61
CA ARG A 348 12.28 -9.39 34.01
C ARG A 348 12.06 -9.27 35.53
N LYS A 349 13.10 -9.49 36.34
CA LYS A 349 13.03 -9.40 37.81
C LYS A 349 13.27 -8.00 38.37
N SER A 350 13.83 -7.08 37.62
CA SER A 350 14.24 -5.75 38.11
C SER A 350 13.38 -4.56 37.67
N THR A 351 12.35 -4.77 36.85
CA THR A 351 11.67 -3.65 36.18
C THR A 351 10.24 -3.45 36.65
N ARG A 352 10.09 -2.78 37.76
CA ARG A 352 8.97 -1.86 38.04
C ARG A 352 9.43 -0.44 37.67
N LEU A 353 9.62 -0.11 36.42
CA LEU A 353 9.94 1.26 35.99
C LEU A 353 9.40 1.51 34.58
N ASN A 354 8.67 2.59 34.49
CA ASN A 354 8.02 3.17 33.32
C ASN A 354 8.79 3.00 32.01
N SER A 355 8.25 2.21 31.31
CA SER A 355 7.98 1.87 29.93
C SER A 355 9.04 2.20 28.88
N SER A 356 9.19 3.28 28.34
CA SER A 356 10.05 3.55 27.18
C SER A 356 11.50 3.88 27.50
N HIS A 357 11.77 4.14 28.78
CA HIS A 357 13.10 4.54 29.25
C HIS A 357 14.12 3.43 29.33
N VAL A 358 13.69 2.23 29.70
CA VAL A 358 14.65 1.17 30.11
C VAL A 358 15.45 0.64 28.93
N ALA A 359 14.91 0.58 27.75
CA ALA A 359 15.64 0.07 26.58
C ALA A 359 16.63 1.08 25.98
N LEU A 360 16.36 2.39 26.12
CA LEU A 360 17.17 3.46 25.54
C LEU A 360 18.03 4.21 26.57
N SER A 361 17.66 4.18 27.87
CA SER A 361 18.46 4.75 28.96
C SER A 361 19.75 3.96 29.26
N ARG A 362 19.90 2.77 28.69
CA ARG A 362 21.14 1.99 28.75
C ARG A 362 22.11 2.33 27.61
N MET A 363 21.81 3.29 26.77
CA MET A 363 22.83 3.89 25.92
C MET A 363 23.81 4.61 26.86
N PRO A 364 25.13 4.35 26.79
CA PRO A 364 26.07 5.00 27.68
C PRO A 364 25.92 6.52 27.50
N SER A 365 25.64 7.21 28.60
CA SER A 365 25.77 8.65 28.65
C SER A 365 27.23 8.97 28.29
N SER A 366 27.38 9.76 27.23
CA SER A 366 28.68 10.30 26.87
C SER A 366 29.25 11.07 28.08
N ALA A 367 30.31 10.54 28.68
CA ALA A 367 31.23 11.35 29.44
C ALA A 367 32.01 12.26 28.53
#